data_4db7f4ba3758897b29aea737979f54b1
#
_entry.id   4db7f4ba3758897b29aea737979f54b1
#
_cell.length_a   1.000
_cell.length_b   1.000
_cell.length_c   1.000
_cell.angle_alpha   90.00
_cell.angle_beta   90.00
_cell.angle_gamma   90.00
#
_symmetry.space_group_name_H-M   'P 1'
#
loop_
_entity.id
_entity.type
_entity.pdbx_description
1 polymer ?
#
loop_
_entity_poly.entity_id
_entity_poly.type
_entity_poly.pdbx_seq_one_letter_code
_entity_poly.pdbx_strand_id
1 'polypeptide(L)'
;MDRKVKPDFAQYGFAHQENLIMACIGGSQAHGAKLSATDDTDWYGLYIPPPTNVLGLEREEHFVFTTGGKLGGNGPRDVDVCLYTLMKWAGLAAKGNPSALHFLFAPLEFTTHTWDHFSVRPEIFLAKGHVKPFLGFADDQMKRLLGQKGQKNVHRSELEDKHGYDTKYAMHVIRLCGEAKELMEHGRITLPRPNRDELIEIRRGKYSLAEIRELGAQLESEALAAQATSPLPDKVDRDAISRLLADAHLRFWSASGG
;
A
#
# COMPACT_ATOMS: atom_id res chain seq x y z
N MET A 1 -13.94 -4.29 20.24
CA MET A 1 -14.01 -3.64 18.91
C MET A 1 -15.18 -4.20 18.17
N ASP A 2 -16.15 -3.37 17.82
CA ASP A 2 -17.24 -3.81 16.95
C ASP A 2 -16.65 -4.27 15.63
N ARG A 3 -16.87 -5.55 15.28
CA ARG A 3 -16.44 -6.08 13.99
C ARG A 3 -17.27 -5.38 12.92
N LYS A 4 -16.64 -4.54 12.10
CA LYS A 4 -17.28 -3.96 10.94
C LYS A 4 -17.79 -5.06 10.00
N VAL A 5 -18.81 -4.78 9.21
CA VAL A 5 -19.41 -5.74 8.28
C VAL A 5 -18.36 -6.17 7.25
N LYS A 6 -18.26 -7.48 7.01
CA LYS A 6 -17.40 -8.08 6.00
C LYS A 6 -17.79 -7.55 4.62
N PRO A 7 -16.88 -6.88 3.86
CA PRO A 7 -17.20 -6.44 2.51
C PRO A 7 -17.46 -7.64 1.60
N ASP A 8 -18.44 -7.49 0.71
CA ASP A 8 -18.78 -8.52 -0.26
C ASP A 8 -17.99 -8.33 -1.56
N PHE A 9 -16.94 -9.11 -1.73
CA PHE A 9 -16.15 -9.14 -2.96
C PHE A 9 -16.58 -10.24 -3.93
N ALA A 10 -17.49 -11.15 -3.51
CA ALA A 10 -18.05 -12.17 -4.39
C ALA A 10 -18.84 -11.53 -5.56
N GLN A 11 -19.47 -10.38 -5.34
CA GLN A 11 -20.12 -9.59 -6.39
C GLN A 11 -19.19 -9.18 -7.54
N TYR A 12 -17.87 -9.13 -7.28
CA TYR A 12 -16.82 -8.83 -8.26
C TYR A 12 -16.14 -10.08 -8.82
N GLY A 13 -16.65 -11.28 -8.48
CA GLY A 13 -16.11 -12.57 -8.95
C GLY A 13 -15.00 -13.17 -8.06
N PHE A 14 -14.80 -12.64 -6.84
CA PHE A 14 -13.85 -13.23 -5.90
C PHE A 14 -14.40 -14.56 -5.33
N ALA A 15 -13.70 -15.66 -5.65
CA ALA A 15 -14.18 -17.01 -5.31
C ALA A 15 -13.99 -17.39 -3.83
N HIS A 16 -13.07 -16.73 -3.11
CA HIS A 16 -12.69 -17.10 -1.76
C HIS A 16 -13.23 -16.12 -0.70
N GLN A 17 -14.46 -15.65 -0.86
CA GLN A 17 -15.10 -14.67 0.01
C GLN A 17 -15.03 -15.06 1.50
N GLU A 18 -15.23 -16.34 1.84
CA GLU A 18 -15.19 -16.79 3.22
C GLU A 18 -13.78 -16.84 3.81
N ASN A 19 -12.78 -16.89 2.96
CA ASN A 19 -11.36 -16.94 3.32
C ASN A 19 -10.72 -15.57 3.52
N LEU A 20 -11.49 -14.49 3.37
CA LEU A 20 -11.02 -13.12 3.63
C LEU A 20 -10.65 -12.96 5.11
N ILE A 21 -9.45 -12.48 5.41
CA ILE A 21 -8.97 -12.32 6.78
C ILE A 21 -8.85 -10.85 7.21
N MET A 22 -8.70 -9.92 6.27
CA MET A 22 -8.79 -8.49 6.52
C MET A 22 -9.14 -7.72 5.26
N ALA A 23 -9.70 -6.53 5.41
CA ALA A 23 -9.89 -5.56 4.34
C ALA A 23 -9.74 -4.12 4.85
N CYS A 24 -9.22 -3.25 4.00
CA CYS A 24 -9.08 -1.82 4.26
C CYS A 24 -9.29 -1.03 2.97
N ILE A 25 -9.55 0.25 3.13
CA ILE A 25 -9.53 1.20 2.01
C ILE A 25 -8.09 1.67 1.82
N GLY A 26 -7.63 1.65 0.58
CA GLY A 26 -6.30 2.06 0.16
C GLY A 26 -6.27 3.41 -0.56
N GLY A 27 -5.31 3.54 -1.48
CA GLY A 27 -5.19 4.66 -2.39
C GLY A 27 -5.13 6.03 -1.71
N SER A 28 -5.64 7.04 -2.38
CA SER A 28 -5.65 8.42 -1.89
C SER A 28 -6.45 8.60 -0.61
N GLN A 29 -7.47 7.78 -0.39
CA GLN A 29 -8.32 7.82 0.79
C GLN A 29 -7.57 7.37 2.05
N ALA A 30 -6.78 6.28 1.98
CA ALA A 30 -5.95 5.81 3.10
C ALA A 30 -4.98 6.88 3.58
N HIS A 31 -4.41 7.64 2.64
CA HIS A 31 -3.45 8.70 2.96
C HIS A 31 -4.09 10.02 3.40
N GLY A 32 -5.42 10.14 3.30
CA GLY A 32 -6.14 11.39 3.56
C GLY A 32 -5.93 12.46 2.47
N ALA A 33 -5.45 12.06 1.28
CA ALA A 33 -5.13 12.96 0.17
C ALA A 33 -6.19 12.94 -0.95
N LYS A 34 -7.42 12.52 -0.65
CA LYS A 34 -8.56 12.54 -1.56
C LYS A 34 -9.00 13.98 -1.86
N LEU A 35 -9.13 14.36 -3.14
CA LEU A 35 -9.50 15.74 -3.53
C LEU A 35 -10.99 15.98 -3.53
N SER A 36 -11.79 14.98 -3.82
CA SER A 36 -13.24 15.11 -3.93
C SER A 36 -13.96 13.79 -3.70
N ALA A 37 -15.28 13.83 -3.57
CA ALA A 37 -16.13 12.64 -3.60
C ALA A 37 -16.09 11.89 -4.94
N THR A 38 -15.31 12.37 -5.91
CA THR A 38 -15.20 11.83 -7.27
C THR A 38 -14.02 10.88 -7.47
N ASP A 39 -13.11 10.73 -6.48
CA ASP A 39 -12.05 9.74 -6.58
C ASP A 39 -12.64 8.32 -6.39
N ASP A 40 -12.08 7.35 -7.09
CA ASP A 40 -12.37 5.92 -6.99
C ASP A 40 -12.24 5.38 -5.55
N THR A 41 -12.75 4.19 -5.33
CA THR A 41 -12.58 3.48 -4.06
C THR A 41 -11.65 2.31 -4.28
N ASP A 42 -10.46 2.39 -3.69
CA ASP A 42 -9.47 1.32 -3.72
C ASP A 42 -9.65 0.38 -2.53
N TRP A 43 -10.11 -0.84 -2.77
CA TRP A 43 -10.15 -1.88 -1.76
C TRP A 43 -8.88 -2.72 -1.77
N TYR A 44 -8.28 -2.88 -0.60
CA TYR A 44 -7.20 -3.82 -0.36
C TYR A 44 -7.62 -4.85 0.69
N GLY A 45 -7.16 -6.09 0.51
CA GLY A 45 -7.44 -7.12 1.49
C GLY A 45 -6.50 -8.31 1.41
N LEU A 46 -6.63 -9.19 2.40
CA LEU A 46 -5.85 -10.43 2.50
C LEU A 46 -6.79 -11.61 2.68
N TYR A 47 -6.41 -12.73 2.09
CA TYR A 47 -7.12 -13.99 2.24
C TYR A 47 -6.15 -15.17 2.29
N ILE A 48 -6.64 -16.30 2.80
CA ILE A 48 -5.89 -17.56 2.80
C ILE A 48 -6.64 -18.52 1.86
N PRO A 49 -6.12 -18.79 0.66
CA PRO A 49 -6.78 -19.72 -0.26
C PRO A 49 -6.73 -21.17 0.25
N PRO A 50 -7.51 -22.09 -0.34
CA PRO A 50 -7.43 -23.51 -0.02
C PRO A 50 -6.00 -24.07 -0.15
N PRO A 51 -5.67 -25.16 0.57
CA PRO A 51 -4.32 -25.77 0.51
C PRO A 51 -3.86 -26.09 -0.91
N THR A 52 -4.77 -26.51 -1.80
CA THR A 52 -4.46 -26.79 -3.21
C THR A 52 -3.97 -25.60 -4.00
N ASN A 53 -4.40 -24.38 -3.65
CA ASN A 53 -3.99 -23.13 -4.30
C ASN A 53 -2.71 -22.52 -3.68
N VAL A 54 -2.20 -23.09 -2.59
CA VAL A 54 -0.93 -22.70 -1.97
C VAL A 54 0.17 -23.73 -2.25
N LEU A 55 -0.15 -25.02 -2.10
CA LEU A 55 0.81 -26.13 -2.19
C LEU A 55 0.78 -26.85 -3.54
N GLY A 56 -0.31 -26.68 -4.30
CA GLY A 56 -0.51 -27.33 -5.61
C GLY A 56 0.25 -26.66 -6.74
N LEU A 57 0.00 -27.17 -7.95
CA LEU A 57 0.63 -26.66 -9.19
C LEU A 57 0.06 -25.29 -9.59
N GLU A 58 -1.24 -25.08 -9.40
CA GLU A 58 -1.95 -23.83 -9.70
C GLU A 58 -1.93 -22.92 -8.47
N ARG A 59 -0.82 -22.19 -8.31
CA ARG A 59 -0.66 -21.27 -7.16
C ARG A 59 -1.38 -19.97 -7.42
N GLU A 60 -2.16 -19.56 -6.45
CA GLU A 60 -2.83 -18.26 -6.43
C GLU A 60 -1.99 -17.24 -5.66
N GLU A 61 -1.88 -16.03 -6.19
CA GLU A 61 -1.12 -14.94 -5.54
C GLU A 61 -2.01 -13.75 -5.16
N HIS A 62 -2.98 -13.40 -6.00
CA HIS A 62 -3.85 -12.25 -5.79
C HIS A 62 -5.10 -12.33 -6.67
N PHE A 63 -6.14 -11.62 -6.26
CA PHE A 63 -7.32 -11.31 -7.05
C PHE A 63 -7.35 -9.80 -7.34
N VAL A 64 -7.63 -9.41 -8.58
CA VAL A 64 -7.75 -8.01 -8.99
C VAL A 64 -9.04 -7.83 -9.78
N PHE A 65 -9.77 -6.76 -9.46
CA PHE A 65 -10.94 -6.31 -10.19
C PHE A 65 -10.92 -4.79 -10.31
N THR A 66 -11.37 -4.25 -11.44
CA THR A 66 -11.55 -2.82 -11.67
C THR A 66 -12.81 -2.58 -12.49
N THR A 67 -13.66 -1.65 -12.05
CA THR A 67 -14.88 -1.26 -12.77
C THR A 67 -14.59 -0.42 -14.01
N GLY A 68 -13.53 0.39 -13.99
CA GLY A 68 -13.18 1.30 -15.09
C GLY A 68 -12.64 0.62 -16.35
N GLY A 69 -12.34 -0.68 -16.30
CA GLY A 69 -11.77 -1.44 -17.41
C GLY A 69 -10.39 -0.93 -17.86
N LYS A 70 -9.76 -1.63 -18.84
CA LYS A 70 -8.42 -1.27 -19.34
C LYS A 70 -8.36 0.05 -20.13
N LEU A 71 -9.48 0.65 -20.50
CA LEU A 71 -9.59 1.79 -21.42
C LEU A 71 -10.30 3.01 -20.81
N GLY A 72 -10.87 2.91 -19.59
CA GLY A 72 -11.58 4.01 -18.92
C GLY A 72 -10.73 4.64 -17.82
N GLY A 73 -10.77 5.96 -17.68
CA GLY A 73 -10.26 6.65 -16.50
C GLY A 73 -11.15 6.31 -15.30
N ASN A 74 -10.56 6.16 -14.12
CA ASN A 74 -11.31 5.91 -12.90
C ASN A 74 -12.19 7.11 -12.55
N GLY A 75 -13.48 6.86 -12.34
CA GLY A 75 -14.51 7.84 -11.98
C GLY A 75 -14.98 7.69 -10.54
N PRO A 76 -15.86 8.58 -10.07
CA PRO A 76 -16.27 8.67 -8.65
C PRO A 76 -17.03 7.45 -8.11
N ARG A 77 -17.46 6.55 -8.97
CA ARG A 77 -18.16 5.31 -8.60
C ARG A 77 -17.37 4.07 -8.95
N ASP A 78 -16.15 4.25 -9.44
CA ASP A 78 -15.31 3.15 -9.78
C ASP A 78 -14.72 2.51 -8.51
N VAL A 79 -14.63 1.20 -8.57
CA VAL A 79 -14.12 0.37 -7.49
C VAL A 79 -12.96 -0.44 -8.04
N ASP A 80 -11.82 -0.29 -7.42
CA ASP A 80 -10.65 -1.12 -7.65
C ASP A 80 -10.47 -2.04 -6.44
N VAL A 81 -10.38 -3.35 -6.70
CA VAL A 81 -10.19 -4.37 -5.67
C VAL A 81 -8.87 -5.08 -5.91
N CYS A 82 -8.02 -5.12 -4.91
CA CYS A 82 -6.78 -5.88 -4.94
C CYS A 82 -6.64 -6.70 -3.64
N LEU A 83 -6.89 -8.00 -3.74
CA LEU A 83 -6.78 -8.92 -2.62
C LEU A 83 -5.56 -9.80 -2.83
N TYR A 84 -4.61 -9.77 -1.88
CA TYR A 84 -3.44 -10.65 -1.91
C TYR A 84 -3.67 -11.90 -1.08
N THR A 85 -3.07 -13.01 -1.48
CA THR A 85 -2.89 -14.11 -0.53
C THR A 85 -1.99 -13.66 0.62
N LEU A 86 -2.21 -14.20 1.81
CA LEU A 86 -1.36 -13.90 2.98
C LEU A 86 0.12 -14.15 2.69
N MET A 87 0.44 -15.22 1.95
CA MET A 87 1.80 -15.56 1.52
C MET A 87 2.41 -14.49 0.62
N LYS A 88 1.66 -14.04 -0.41
CA LYS A 88 2.12 -13.00 -1.35
C LYS A 88 2.37 -11.68 -0.63
N TRP A 89 1.43 -11.26 0.18
CA TRP A 89 1.54 -10.04 0.96
C TRP A 89 2.78 -10.06 1.87
N ALA A 90 2.96 -11.14 2.65
CA ALA A 90 4.09 -11.24 3.57
C ALA A 90 5.44 -11.21 2.84
N GLY A 91 5.53 -11.83 1.65
CA GLY A 91 6.71 -11.76 0.80
C GLY A 91 7.02 -10.35 0.30
N LEU A 92 5.99 -9.54 0.00
CA LEU A 92 6.12 -8.13 -0.37
C LEU A 92 6.49 -7.27 0.85
N ALA A 93 5.82 -7.45 1.98
CA ALA A 93 6.09 -6.73 3.23
C ALA A 93 7.53 -6.97 3.72
N ALA A 94 7.98 -8.23 3.72
CA ALA A 94 9.35 -8.60 4.10
C ALA A 94 10.44 -7.99 3.18
N LYS A 95 10.08 -7.57 1.97
CA LYS A 95 10.95 -6.84 1.04
C LYS A 95 10.85 -5.32 1.18
N GLY A 96 10.00 -4.82 2.08
CA GLY A 96 9.78 -3.40 2.29
C GLY A 96 8.94 -2.73 1.20
N ASN A 97 8.07 -3.47 0.50
CA ASN A 97 7.17 -2.85 -0.46
C ASN A 97 6.22 -1.87 0.26
N PRO A 98 6.21 -0.57 -0.11
CA PRO A 98 5.41 0.44 0.58
C PRO A 98 3.93 0.09 0.68
N SER A 99 3.32 -0.33 -0.42
CA SER A 99 1.89 -0.67 -0.45
C SER A 99 1.56 -1.87 0.46
N ALA A 100 2.45 -2.87 0.54
CA ALA A 100 2.24 -4.02 1.42
C ALA A 100 2.40 -3.64 2.89
N LEU A 101 3.34 -2.75 3.23
CA LEU A 101 3.51 -2.27 4.60
C LEU A 101 2.34 -1.43 5.09
N HIS A 102 1.62 -0.73 4.21
CA HIS A 102 0.43 0.02 4.58
C HIS A 102 -0.64 -0.86 5.24
N PHE A 103 -0.76 -2.14 4.87
CA PHE A 103 -1.73 -3.07 5.48
C PHE A 103 -1.56 -3.21 6.99
N LEU A 104 -0.33 -3.06 7.50
CA LEU A 104 -0.03 -3.14 8.94
C LEU A 104 -0.54 -1.92 9.72
N PHE A 105 -0.75 -0.79 9.04
CA PHE A 105 -1.01 0.50 9.66
C PHE A 105 -2.34 1.14 9.22
N ALA A 106 -2.98 0.61 8.17
CA ALA A 106 -4.22 1.16 7.64
C ALA A 106 -5.39 0.96 8.61
N PRO A 107 -6.31 1.93 8.71
CA PRO A 107 -7.59 1.72 9.36
C PRO A 107 -8.34 0.56 8.69
N LEU A 108 -8.69 -0.45 9.47
CA LEU A 108 -9.35 -1.65 8.94
C LEU A 108 -10.86 -1.43 8.80
N GLU A 109 -11.43 -1.89 7.68
CA GLU A 109 -12.87 -2.01 7.46
C GLU A 109 -13.40 -3.38 7.86
N PHE A 110 -12.53 -4.40 7.80
CA PHE A 110 -12.82 -5.75 8.26
C PHE A 110 -11.55 -6.41 8.79
N THR A 111 -11.66 -7.19 9.85
CA THR A 111 -10.56 -7.98 10.41
C THR A 111 -11.06 -9.28 11.01
N THR A 112 -10.17 -10.27 11.07
CA THR A 112 -10.39 -11.54 11.76
C THR A 112 -9.26 -11.79 12.76
N HIS A 113 -9.49 -12.72 13.66
CA HIS A 113 -8.47 -13.14 14.62
C HIS A 113 -7.16 -13.63 13.95
N THR A 114 -7.26 -14.19 12.74
CA THR A 114 -6.07 -14.57 11.96
C THR A 114 -5.19 -13.37 11.64
N TRP A 115 -5.78 -12.24 11.21
CA TRP A 115 -5.01 -11.03 10.93
C TRP A 115 -4.45 -10.38 12.19
N ASP A 116 -5.13 -10.46 13.32
CA ASP A 116 -4.69 -9.87 14.59
C ASP A 116 -3.29 -10.37 14.98
N HIS A 117 -2.95 -11.63 14.68
CA HIS A 117 -1.62 -12.20 14.96
C HIS A 117 -0.47 -11.48 14.21
N PHE A 118 -0.77 -10.85 13.08
CA PHE A 118 0.19 -10.08 12.28
C PHE A 118 0.22 -8.61 12.68
N SER A 119 -0.95 -8.01 12.86
CA SER A 119 -1.10 -6.58 13.10
C SER A 119 -0.63 -6.12 14.48
N VAL A 120 -0.63 -7.01 15.48
CA VAL A 120 -0.15 -6.69 16.84
C VAL A 120 1.38 -6.68 16.96
N ARG A 121 2.09 -7.17 15.94
CA ARG A 121 3.57 -7.23 15.91
C ARG A 121 4.11 -6.77 14.56
N PRO A 122 3.80 -5.56 14.11
CA PRO A 122 4.23 -5.05 12.80
C PRO A 122 5.76 -5.02 12.67
N GLU A 123 6.51 -4.87 13.78
CA GLU A 123 7.97 -4.81 13.82
C GLU A 123 8.65 -6.03 13.20
N ILE A 124 8.01 -7.21 13.19
CA ILE A 124 8.55 -8.42 12.55
C ILE A 124 8.80 -8.21 11.04
N PHE A 125 8.00 -7.32 10.42
CA PHE A 125 8.07 -7.01 9.00
C PHE A 125 8.89 -5.75 8.71
N LEU A 126 9.52 -5.13 9.69
CA LEU A 126 10.20 -3.85 9.52
C LEU A 126 11.70 -3.97 9.67
N ALA A 127 12.45 -3.26 8.81
CA ALA A 127 13.90 -3.23 8.85
C ALA A 127 14.46 -1.91 8.28
N LYS A 128 15.68 -1.53 8.68
CA LYS A 128 16.40 -0.36 8.13
C LYS A 128 16.55 -0.42 6.61
N GLY A 129 16.73 -1.63 6.07
CA GLY A 129 16.84 -1.85 4.63
C GLY A 129 15.62 -1.39 3.82
N HIS A 130 14.46 -1.21 4.46
CA HIS A 130 13.22 -0.82 3.80
C HIS A 130 13.21 0.65 3.33
N VAL A 131 14.10 1.50 3.81
CA VAL A 131 14.26 2.86 3.27
C VAL A 131 14.51 2.82 1.76
N LYS A 132 15.30 1.86 1.26
CA LYS A 132 15.65 1.76 -0.17
C LYS A 132 14.45 1.51 -1.08
N PRO A 133 13.57 0.51 -0.82
CA PRO A 133 12.33 0.37 -1.58
C PRO A 133 11.47 1.63 -1.61
N PHE A 134 11.26 2.31 -0.47
CA PHE A 134 10.46 3.54 -0.44
C PHE A 134 11.05 4.63 -1.32
N LEU A 135 12.35 4.91 -1.17
CA LEU A 135 13.05 5.91 -1.97
C LEU A 135 13.13 5.50 -3.45
N GLY A 136 13.28 4.20 -3.74
CA GLY A 136 13.22 3.69 -5.11
C GLY A 136 11.86 3.89 -5.78
N PHE A 137 10.76 3.69 -5.04
CA PHE A 137 9.43 4.01 -5.54
C PHE A 137 9.22 5.52 -5.71
N ALA A 138 9.77 6.35 -4.81
CA ALA A 138 9.72 7.81 -4.94
C ALA A 138 10.49 8.29 -6.17
N ASP A 139 11.69 7.76 -6.42
CA ASP A 139 12.50 8.04 -7.60
C ASP A 139 11.77 7.64 -8.90
N ASP A 140 11.12 6.49 -8.91
CA ASP A 140 10.28 6.06 -10.03
C ASP A 140 9.12 7.04 -10.30
N GLN A 141 8.49 7.60 -9.25
CA GLN A 141 7.46 8.62 -9.42
C GLN A 141 8.06 9.93 -9.91
N MET A 142 9.25 10.32 -9.42
CA MET A 142 9.96 11.51 -9.89
C MET A 142 10.35 11.38 -11.37
N LYS A 143 10.86 10.23 -11.81
CA LYS A 143 11.17 9.96 -13.21
C LYS A 143 9.93 10.05 -14.11
N ARG A 144 8.77 9.58 -13.63
CA ARG A 144 7.49 9.75 -14.36
C ARG A 144 7.07 11.20 -14.41
N LEU A 145 7.19 11.93 -13.30
CA LEU A 145 6.90 13.35 -13.20
C LEU A 145 7.73 14.17 -14.19
N LEU A 146 9.00 13.79 -14.40
CA LEU A 146 9.93 14.44 -15.33
C LEU A 146 9.83 13.91 -16.78
N GLY A 147 8.90 13.00 -17.07
CA GLY A 147 8.74 12.39 -18.40
C GLY A 147 9.89 11.46 -18.82
N GLN A 148 10.71 11.01 -17.86
CA GLN A 148 11.87 10.14 -18.12
C GLN A 148 11.52 8.65 -18.06
N LYS A 149 10.34 8.27 -17.55
CA LYS A 149 9.88 6.87 -17.41
C LYS A 149 8.41 6.74 -17.72
N GLY A 150 8.06 5.69 -18.49
CA GLY A 150 6.68 5.35 -18.84
C GLY A 150 6.09 6.18 -19.97
N GLN A 151 4.92 5.76 -20.46
CA GLN A 151 4.12 6.57 -21.40
C GLN A 151 3.40 7.67 -20.61
N LYS A 152 3.24 8.85 -21.22
CA LYS A 152 2.38 9.90 -20.67
C LYS A 152 1.00 9.32 -20.37
N ASN A 153 0.50 9.57 -19.18
CA ASN A 153 -0.84 9.16 -18.84
C ASN A 153 -1.83 10.11 -19.53
N VAL A 154 -2.37 9.67 -20.69
CA VAL A 154 -3.29 10.46 -21.52
C VAL A 154 -4.50 10.96 -20.72
N HIS A 155 -4.96 10.19 -19.73
CA HIS A 155 -6.08 10.56 -18.87
C HIS A 155 -5.74 11.65 -17.82
N ARG A 156 -4.47 12.05 -17.70
CA ARG A 156 -4.00 13.09 -16.78
C ARG A 156 -3.24 14.24 -17.47
N SER A 157 -3.31 14.29 -18.80
CA SER A 157 -2.76 15.41 -19.59
C SER A 157 -3.32 16.76 -19.12
N GLU A 158 -4.59 16.80 -18.69
CA GLU A 158 -5.21 18.00 -18.12
C GLU A 158 -4.47 18.56 -16.89
N LEU A 159 -3.84 17.72 -16.07
CA LEU A 159 -3.04 18.18 -14.93
C LEU A 159 -1.73 18.82 -15.39
N GLU A 160 -1.08 18.22 -16.41
CA GLU A 160 0.14 18.79 -17.03
C GLU A 160 -0.18 20.11 -17.71
N ASP A 161 -1.29 20.21 -18.47
CA ASP A 161 -1.72 21.44 -19.15
C ASP A 161 -2.03 22.58 -18.16
N LYS A 162 -2.64 22.21 -17.02
CA LYS A 162 -3.06 23.19 -16.01
C LYS A 162 -1.94 23.63 -15.08
N HIS A 163 -1.05 22.72 -14.69
CA HIS A 163 -0.04 22.95 -13.64
C HIS A 163 1.40 22.84 -14.13
N GLY A 164 1.61 22.46 -15.39
CA GLY A 164 2.93 22.23 -15.98
C GLY A 164 3.55 20.87 -15.63
N TYR A 165 2.87 20.06 -14.81
CA TYR A 165 3.31 18.72 -14.41
C TYR A 165 2.15 17.91 -13.82
N ASP A 166 2.30 16.56 -13.74
CA ASP A 166 1.32 15.65 -13.09
C ASP A 166 1.42 15.76 -11.56
N THR A 167 0.47 16.49 -10.96
CA THR A 167 0.42 16.74 -9.51
C THR A 167 0.21 15.48 -8.67
N LYS A 168 -0.35 14.39 -9.26
CA LYS A 168 -0.51 13.10 -8.57
C LYS A 168 0.86 12.41 -8.37
N TYR A 169 1.73 12.45 -9.38
CA TYR A 169 3.09 11.93 -9.23
C TYR A 169 3.89 12.74 -8.21
N ALA A 170 3.79 14.08 -8.24
CA ALA A 170 4.45 14.94 -7.26
C ALA A 170 4.04 14.60 -5.82
N MET A 171 2.74 14.46 -5.58
CA MET A 171 2.22 14.05 -4.27
C MET A 171 2.76 12.68 -3.84
N HIS A 172 2.87 11.71 -4.76
CA HIS A 172 3.42 10.40 -4.44
C HIS A 172 4.90 10.45 -4.04
N VAL A 173 5.72 11.31 -4.68
CA VAL A 173 7.12 11.52 -4.29
C VAL A 173 7.22 11.98 -2.84
N ILE A 174 6.53 13.07 -2.51
CA ILE A 174 6.61 13.67 -1.16
C ILE A 174 6.06 12.71 -0.11
N ARG A 175 4.97 12.02 -0.40
CA ARG A 175 4.39 11.02 0.50
C ARG A 175 5.37 9.88 0.78
N LEU A 176 5.95 9.28 -0.26
CA LEU A 176 6.86 8.12 -0.11
C LEU A 176 8.15 8.49 0.64
N CYS A 177 8.73 9.65 0.37
CA CYS A 177 9.90 10.13 1.11
C CYS A 177 9.54 10.41 2.59
N GLY A 178 8.40 11.03 2.85
CA GLY A 178 7.92 11.26 4.21
C GLY A 178 7.59 9.97 4.98
N GLU A 179 7.03 8.95 4.30
CA GLU A 179 6.81 7.61 4.87
C GLU A 179 8.13 6.89 5.17
N ALA A 180 9.12 6.99 4.28
CA ALA A 180 10.46 6.43 4.49
C ALA A 180 11.11 7.01 5.75
N LYS A 181 11.06 8.35 5.90
CA LYS A 181 11.57 9.05 7.09
C LYS A 181 10.87 8.56 8.36
N GLU A 182 9.53 8.61 8.40
CA GLU A 182 8.75 8.19 9.56
C GLU A 182 9.01 6.73 9.94
N LEU A 183 9.10 5.84 8.95
CA LEU A 183 9.40 4.43 9.17
C LEU A 183 10.78 4.25 9.84
N MET A 184 11.78 5.02 9.42
CA MET A 184 13.12 4.95 10.00
C MET A 184 13.17 5.54 11.42
N GLU A 185 12.49 6.66 11.65
CA GLU A 185 12.47 7.34 12.95
C GLU A 185 11.65 6.59 14.01
N HIS A 186 10.51 6.02 13.61
CA HIS A 186 9.49 5.56 14.55
C HIS A 186 9.06 4.11 14.37
N GLY A 187 9.55 3.39 13.36
CA GLY A 187 9.14 2.00 13.06
C GLY A 187 7.64 1.87 12.74
N ARG A 188 7.04 2.90 12.16
CA ARG A 188 5.62 2.90 11.78
C ARG A 188 5.35 3.85 10.63
N ILE A 189 4.15 3.71 10.05
CA ILE A 189 3.59 4.64 9.06
C ILE A 189 2.23 5.09 9.58
N THR A 190 2.07 6.39 9.81
CA THR A 190 0.79 6.94 10.29
C THR A 190 -0.17 7.14 9.10
N LEU A 191 -1.36 6.55 9.20
CA LEU A 191 -2.44 6.68 8.23
C LEU A 191 -3.75 7.10 8.94
N PRO A 192 -4.48 8.12 8.44
CA PRO A 192 -4.11 9.03 7.36
C PRO A 192 -2.81 9.80 7.66
N ARG A 193 -2.12 10.26 6.59
CA ARG A 193 -0.84 10.95 6.74
C ARG A 193 -0.95 12.21 7.61
N PRO A 194 0.02 12.47 8.53
CA PRO A 194 0.03 13.70 9.33
C PRO A 194 0.07 14.97 8.48
N ASN A 195 0.81 14.94 7.36
CA ASN A 195 0.93 16.06 6.42
C ASN A 195 -0.09 16.01 5.26
N ARG A 196 -1.26 15.40 5.48
CA ARG A 196 -2.30 15.23 4.44
C ARG A 196 -2.71 16.55 3.78
N ASP A 197 -2.76 17.65 4.53
CA ASP A 197 -3.15 18.96 4.02
C ASP A 197 -2.13 19.47 3.00
N GLU A 198 -0.84 19.30 3.27
CA GLU A 198 0.25 19.57 2.31
C GLU A 198 0.14 18.70 1.06
N LEU A 199 -0.12 17.40 1.21
CA LEU A 199 -0.33 16.49 0.07
C LEU A 199 -1.53 16.92 -0.80
N ILE A 200 -2.61 17.40 -0.18
CA ILE A 200 -3.76 17.96 -0.89
C ILE A 200 -3.37 19.24 -1.65
N GLU A 201 -2.57 20.12 -1.04
CA GLU A 201 -2.11 21.35 -1.71
C GLU A 201 -1.21 21.07 -2.90
N ILE A 202 -0.32 20.07 -2.79
CA ILE A 202 0.48 19.57 -3.91
C ILE A 202 -0.45 19.05 -5.03
N ARG A 203 -1.45 18.22 -4.70
CA ARG A 203 -2.42 17.72 -5.68
C ARG A 203 -3.22 18.84 -6.37
N ARG A 204 -3.42 19.97 -5.70
CA ARG A 204 -4.08 21.17 -6.25
C ARG A 204 -3.15 22.05 -7.11
N GLY A 205 -1.86 21.67 -7.21
CA GLY A 205 -0.88 22.40 -7.99
C GLY A 205 -0.42 23.72 -7.37
N LYS A 206 -0.45 23.80 -6.03
CA LYS A 206 0.03 25.00 -5.30
C LYS A 206 1.55 25.11 -5.21
N TYR A 207 2.26 24.03 -5.52
CA TYR A 207 3.70 23.96 -5.51
C TYR A 207 4.23 23.98 -6.94
N SER A 208 5.35 24.68 -7.18
CA SER A 208 6.09 24.58 -8.42
C SER A 208 6.86 23.24 -8.49
N LEU A 209 7.22 22.82 -9.69
CA LEU A 209 8.06 21.62 -9.88
C LEU A 209 9.43 21.76 -9.17
N ALA A 210 9.97 22.98 -9.08
CA ALA A 210 11.23 23.24 -8.37
C ALA A 210 11.08 22.99 -6.86
N GLU A 211 10.01 23.50 -6.25
CA GLU A 211 9.71 23.25 -4.83
C GLU A 211 9.47 21.77 -4.53
N ILE A 212 8.77 21.04 -5.42
CA ILE A 212 8.57 19.57 -5.27
C ILE A 212 9.92 18.85 -5.30
N ARG A 213 10.83 19.23 -6.19
CA ARG A 213 12.16 18.61 -6.29
C ARG A 213 13.00 18.89 -5.04
N GLU A 214 12.98 20.12 -4.55
CA GLU A 214 13.71 20.53 -3.35
C GLU A 214 13.18 19.80 -2.11
N LEU A 215 11.86 19.83 -1.90
CA LEU A 215 11.21 19.12 -0.79
C LEU A 215 11.45 17.61 -0.85
N GLY A 216 11.36 17.01 -2.03
CA GLY A 216 11.64 15.58 -2.23
C GLY A 216 13.09 15.22 -1.86
N ALA A 217 14.06 16.01 -2.34
CA ALA A 217 15.49 15.81 -2.03
C ALA A 217 15.79 16.01 -0.54
N GLN A 218 15.15 16.97 0.11
CA GLN A 218 15.27 17.20 1.54
C GLN A 218 14.75 15.98 2.32
N LEU A 219 13.53 15.53 2.06
CA LEU A 219 12.92 14.39 2.74
C LEU A 219 13.70 13.08 2.50
N GLU A 220 14.25 12.88 1.30
CA GLU A 220 15.14 11.76 1.00
C GLU A 220 16.39 11.79 1.88
N SER A 221 17.06 12.94 1.96
CA SER A 221 18.23 13.13 2.82
C SER A 221 17.91 12.86 4.29
N GLU A 222 16.78 13.37 4.78
CA GLU A 222 16.31 13.14 6.15
C GLU A 222 16.01 11.67 6.42
N ALA A 223 15.39 10.95 5.47
CA ALA A 223 15.11 9.51 5.59
C ALA A 223 16.41 8.68 5.66
N LEU A 224 17.42 9.03 4.86
CA LEU A 224 18.74 8.38 4.89
C LEU A 224 19.49 8.69 6.18
N ALA A 225 19.41 9.91 6.69
CA ALA A 225 19.98 10.27 7.99
C ALA A 225 19.29 9.50 9.14
N ALA A 226 17.96 9.42 9.12
CA ALA A 226 17.18 8.66 10.09
C ALA A 226 17.50 7.15 10.06
N GLN A 227 17.82 6.60 8.89
CA GLN A 227 18.24 5.20 8.78
C GLN A 227 19.46 4.87 9.65
N ALA A 228 20.43 5.79 9.75
CA ALA A 228 21.65 5.57 10.50
C ALA A 228 21.40 5.37 12.01
N THR A 229 20.38 6.05 12.55
CA THR A 229 20.01 6.03 13.98
C THR A 229 18.74 5.23 14.27
N SER A 230 18.16 4.60 13.26
CA SER A 230 16.90 3.88 13.38
C SER A 230 16.96 2.75 14.43
N PRO A 231 15.93 2.57 15.25
CA PRO A 231 15.83 1.46 16.19
C PRO A 231 15.50 0.11 15.51
N LEU A 232 15.15 0.12 14.22
CA LEU A 232 14.80 -1.08 13.48
C LEU A 232 16.01 -2.00 13.27
N PRO A 233 15.83 -3.33 13.13
CA PRO A 233 16.89 -4.25 12.76
C PRO A 233 17.36 -3.98 11.32
N ASP A 234 18.58 -4.39 10.99
CA ASP A 234 19.12 -4.22 9.64
C ASP A 234 18.34 -5.01 8.58
N LYS A 235 17.82 -6.19 8.96
CA LYS A 235 17.02 -7.10 8.12
C LYS A 235 15.88 -7.70 8.93
N VAL A 236 14.77 -8.02 8.27
CA VAL A 236 13.68 -8.79 8.88
C VAL A 236 14.11 -10.22 9.19
N ASP A 237 13.58 -10.81 10.25
CA ASP A 237 13.73 -12.23 10.56
C ASP A 237 12.79 -13.05 9.66
N ARG A 238 13.33 -13.52 8.52
CA ARG A 238 12.57 -14.29 7.54
C ARG A 238 12.08 -15.62 8.09
N ASP A 239 12.83 -16.24 9.02
CA ASP A 239 12.46 -17.51 9.63
C ASP A 239 11.29 -17.31 10.62
N ALA A 240 11.30 -16.23 11.39
CA ALA A 240 10.16 -15.88 12.23
C ALA A 240 8.89 -15.60 11.40
N ILE A 241 9.02 -14.85 10.30
CA ILE A 241 7.91 -14.61 9.36
C ILE A 241 7.41 -15.93 8.78
N SER A 242 8.32 -16.84 8.36
CA SER A 242 7.93 -18.12 7.77
C SER A 242 7.21 -19.02 8.77
N ARG A 243 7.66 -19.06 10.02
CA ARG A 243 6.94 -19.79 11.09
C ARG A 243 5.56 -19.22 11.36
N LEU A 244 5.42 -17.88 11.42
CA LEU A 244 4.15 -17.21 11.63
C LEU A 244 3.16 -17.50 10.49
N LEU A 245 3.64 -17.47 9.24
CA LEU A 245 2.84 -17.82 8.07
C LEU A 245 2.36 -19.27 8.08
N ALA A 246 3.27 -20.21 8.37
CA ALA A 246 2.92 -21.63 8.45
C ALA A 246 1.86 -21.90 9.52
N ASP A 247 2.05 -21.35 10.72
CA ASP A 247 1.09 -21.48 11.82
C ASP A 247 -0.28 -20.90 11.46
N ALA A 248 -0.31 -19.70 10.84
CA ALA A 248 -1.56 -19.07 10.43
C ALA A 248 -2.32 -19.90 9.39
N HIS A 249 -1.64 -20.44 8.37
CA HIS A 249 -2.27 -21.28 7.35
C HIS A 249 -2.81 -22.59 7.95
N LEU A 250 -2.01 -23.29 8.76
CA LEU A 250 -2.41 -24.55 9.37
C LEU A 250 -3.63 -24.38 10.28
N ARG A 251 -3.62 -23.34 11.12
CA ARG A 251 -4.78 -23.04 12.00
C ARG A 251 -6.02 -22.68 11.20
N PHE A 252 -5.86 -21.85 10.17
CA PHE A 252 -6.99 -21.42 9.34
C PHE A 252 -7.65 -22.62 8.64
N TRP A 253 -6.86 -23.48 8.00
CA TRP A 253 -7.39 -24.65 7.30
C TRP A 253 -8.00 -25.68 8.27
N SER A 254 -7.39 -25.89 9.43
CA SER A 254 -7.96 -26.79 10.44
C SER A 254 -9.32 -26.32 10.98
N ALA A 255 -9.50 -24.99 11.09
CA ALA A 255 -10.77 -24.40 11.56
C ALA A 255 -11.85 -24.39 10.47
N SER A 256 -11.47 -24.41 9.20
CA SER A 256 -12.40 -24.38 8.06
C SER A 256 -12.87 -25.77 7.62
N GLY A 257 -12.45 -26.83 8.31
CA GLY A 257 -12.93 -28.21 8.08
C GLY A 257 -12.22 -28.94 6.95
N GLY A 258 -11.03 -28.52 6.58
CA GLY A 258 -10.11 -29.23 5.67
C GLY A 258 -10.60 -29.35 4.25
#